data_2479892a57f5ada54a7861be6028368e
#
_entry.id   2479892a57f5ada54a7861be6028368e
#
_cell.length_a   1.000
_cell.length_b   1.000
_cell.length_c   1.000
_cell.angle_alpha   90.00
_cell.angle_beta   90.00
_cell.angle_gamma   90.00
#
_symmetry.space_group_name_H-M   'P 1'
#
loop_
_entity.id
_entity.type
_entity.pdbx_description
1 polymer ?
#
loop_
_entity_poly.entity_id
_entity_poly.type
_entity_poly.pdbx_seq_one_letter_code
_entity_poly.pdbx_strand_id
1 'polypeptide(L)'
;TITLDDFKKLFYPEFLQNLEWLVINGNFGDSVMNKQFRQIISYVKEHGTRLLIHTNGGIHNIDYWTEVGNILDSTDIINFDLDGLQDTHHIYRINTEFNKVFENACAVIATNRPQVHWKYIVFEHNKHQVEQAREMAIKAGFTTFSTVKTSRDTFAPKSGEFVHSKKTKEYAKAERKIHCVWDDWGKWYISP
;
A
#
# COMPACT_ATOMS: atom_id res chain seq x y z
N THR A 1 -7.23 -13.06 9.30
CA THR A 1 -7.17 -11.59 9.47
C THR A 1 -6.95 -11.32 10.95
N ILE A 2 -5.99 -10.49 11.31
CA ILE A 2 -5.72 -10.10 12.70
C ILE A 2 -6.89 -9.26 13.23
N THR A 3 -7.33 -9.51 14.48
CA THR A 3 -8.32 -8.68 15.17
C THR A 3 -7.62 -7.49 15.85
N LEU A 4 -8.38 -6.44 16.21
CA LEU A 4 -7.84 -5.34 17.00
C LEU A 4 -7.27 -5.81 18.34
N ASP A 5 -7.96 -6.75 19.02
CA ASP A 5 -7.51 -7.28 20.31
C ASP A 5 -6.20 -8.06 20.17
N ASP A 6 -6.05 -8.86 19.12
CA ASP A 6 -4.79 -9.57 18.86
C ASP A 6 -3.68 -8.61 18.44
N PHE A 7 -4.03 -7.56 17.67
CA PHE A 7 -3.09 -6.51 17.34
C PHE A 7 -2.58 -5.80 18.60
N LYS A 8 -3.46 -5.43 19.53
CA LYS A 8 -3.09 -4.78 20.81
C LYS A 8 -2.20 -5.65 21.70
N LYS A 9 -2.36 -6.97 21.66
CA LYS A 9 -1.48 -7.91 22.39
C LYS A 9 -0.06 -7.94 21.82
N LEU A 10 0.06 -7.82 20.47
CA LEU A 10 1.36 -7.82 19.78
C LEU A 10 2.03 -6.45 19.85
N PHE A 11 1.24 -5.39 19.70
CA PHE A 11 1.66 -3.99 19.67
C PHE A 11 1.06 -3.25 20.86
N TYR A 12 1.58 -3.57 22.05
CA TYR A 12 1.13 -2.94 23.30
C TYR A 12 1.63 -1.48 23.37
N PRO A 13 1.02 -0.64 24.22
CA PRO A 13 1.27 0.81 24.25
C PRO A 13 2.75 1.19 24.33
N GLU A 14 3.50 0.58 25.26
CA GLU A 14 4.91 0.90 25.47
C GLU A 14 5.79 0.53 24.27
N PHE A 15 5.42 -0.53 23.54
CA PHE A 15 6.11 -0.91 22.30
C PHE A 15 5.87 0.14 21.23
N LEU A 16 4.61 0.55 21.00
CA LEU A 16 4.25 1.55 20.00
C LEU A 16 4.90 2.91 20.29
N GLN A 17 4.91 3.36 21.55
CA GLN A 17 5.52 4.64 21.95
C GLN A 17 7.02 4.72 21.66
N ASN A 18 7.70 3.57 21.61
CA ASN A 18 9.13 3.46 21.28
C ASN A 18 9.39 3.10 19.81
N LEU A 19 8.33 2.91 19.01
CA LEU A 19 8.43 2.57 17.59
C LEU A 19 8.31 3.85 16.75
N GLU A 20 9.33 4.18 15.98
CA GLU A 20 9.29 5.36 15.12
C GLU A 20 8.32 5.19 13.94
N TRP A 21 8.38 4.05 13.27
CA TRP A 21 7.56 3.73 12.11
C TRP A 21 6.94 2.35 12.20
N LEU A 22 5.66 2.25 11.91
CA LEU A 22 5.00 0.98 11.60
C LEU A 22 4.66 0.95 10.11
N VAL A 23 5.25 0.00 9.39
CA VAL A 23 4.96 -0.22 7.96
C VAL A 23 3.86 -1.26 7.82
N ILE A 24 2.76 -0.87 7.19
CA ILE A 24 1.66 -1.77 6.86
C ILE A 24 1.71 -2.06 5.37
N ASN A 25 2.11 -3.29 5.03
CA ASN A 25 2.24 -3.74 3.66
C ASN A 25 1.51 -5.08 3.47
N GLY A 26 0.66 -5.15 2.48
CA GLY A 26 -0.13 -6.34 2.18
C GLY A 26 0.60 -7.31 1.23
N ASN A 27 1.44 -8.22 1.76
CA ASN A 27 2.12 -9.22 0.94
C ASN A 27 1.18 -10.32 0.39
N PHE A 28 0.09 -10.60 1.10
CA PHE A 28 -0.89 -11.65 0.75
C PHE A 28 -2.32 -11.09 0.65
N GLY A 29 -2.45 -9.90 0.14
CA GLY A 29 -3.69 -9.15 0.04
C GLY A 29 -3.51 -7.72 0.53
N ASP A 30 -4.47 -6.86 0.28
CA ASP A 30 -4.43 -5.48 0.75
C ASP A 30 -4.85 -5.41 2.23
N SER A 31 -4.07 -4.70 3.05
CA SER A 31 -4.34 -4.56 4.49
C SER A 31 -5.68 -3.88 4.79
N VAL A 32 -6.18 -3.04 3.89
CA VAL A 32 -7.48 -2.36 4.02
C VAL A 32 -8.68 -3.33 3.88
N MET A 33 -8.44 -4.58 3.47
CA MET A 33 -9.46 -5.65 3.52
C MET A 33 -9.81 -6.05 4.97
N ASN A 34 -8.97 -5.72 5.93
CA ASN A 34 -9.27 -5.96 7.33
C ASN A 34 -10.42 -5.06 7.78
N LYS A 35 -11.51 -5.65 8.23
CA LYS A 35 -12.71 -4.91 8.69
C LYS A 35 -12.41 -3.95 9.85
N GLN A 36 -11.35 -4.23 10.63
CA GLN A 36 -10.91 -3.41 11.76
C GLN A 36 -9.70 -2.52 11.41
N PHE A 37 -9.38 -2.35 10.13
CA PHE A 37 -8.21 -1.59 9.71
C PHE A 37 -8.19 -0.16 10.28
N ARG A 38 -9.33 0.55 10.21
CA ARG A 38 -9.42 1.93 10.75
C ARG A 38 -9.20 1.97 12.25
N GLN A 39 -9.75 1.01 13.00
CA GLN A 39 -9.53 0.93 14.45
C GLN A 39 -8.08 0.61 14.79
N ILE A 40 -7.42 -0.25 13.99
CA ILE A 40 -6.01 -0.58 14.15
C ILE A 40 -5.12 0.66 13.93
N ILE A 41 -5.30 1.38 12.83
CA ILE A 41 -4.50 2.58 12.58
C ILE A 41 -4.80 3.70 13.58
N SER A 42 -6.05 3.86 14.02
CA SER A 42 -6.41 4.81 15.11
C SER A 42 -5.64 4.47 16.38
N TYR A 43 -5.66 3.20 16.79
CA TYR A 43 -4.92 2.76 17.97
C TYR A 43 -3.41 3.03 17.84
N VAL A 44 -2.80 2.80 16.69
CA VAL A 44 -1.39 3.13 16.46
C VAL A 44 -1.14 4.63 16.62
N LYS A 45 -2.02 5.46 16.05
CA LYS A 45 -1.90 6.94 16.14
C LYS A 45 -2.08 7.48 17.55
N GLU A 46 -2.94 6.87 18.37
CA GLU A 46 -3.08 7.21 19.80
C GLU A 46 -1.77 7.08 20.58
N HIS A 47 -0.82 6.27 20.11
CA HIS A 47 0.47 6.03 20.75
C HIS A 47 1.65 6.78 20.11
N GLY A 48 1.38 7.63 19.10
CA GLY A 48 2.37 8.52 18.50
C GLY A 48 3.27 7.88 17.44
N THR A 49 3.09 6.59 17.12
CA THR A 49 3.83 5.91 16.06
C THR A 49 3.44 6.45 14.68
N ARG A 50 4.42 6.69 13.82
CA ARG A 50 4.17 7.06 12.42
C ARG A 50 3.79 5.83 11.61
N LEU A 51 2.93 6.05 10.62
CA LEU A 51 2.44 5.00 9.73
C LEU A 51 2.98 5.18 8.30
N LEU A 52 3.48 4.09 7.72
CA LEU A 52 3.71 3.96 6.29
C LEU A 52 2.80 2.86 5.76
N ILE A 53 1.78 3.23 5.01
CA ILE A 53 0.75 2.32 4.49
C ILE A 53 0.95 2.12 2.99
N HIS A 54 0.99 0.88 2.53
CA HIS A 54 0.94 0.53 1.11
C HIS A 54 -0.40 -0.10 0.78
N THR A 55 -1.04 0.37 -0.27
CA THR A 55 -2.35 -0.13 -0.71
C THR A 55 -2.50 -0.11 -2.22
N ASN A 56 -3.28 -1.06 -2.73
CA ASN A 56 -3.77 -1.02 -4.11
C ASN A 56 -4.91 0.01 -4.29
N GLY A 57 -5.53 0.47 -3.21
CA GLY A 57 -6.57 1.50 -3.20
C GLY A 57 -7.89 1.15 -3.89
N GLY A 58 -8.02 -0.05 -4.46
CA GLY A 58 -9.16 -0.47 -5.28
C GLY A 58 -10.40 -0.90 -4.48
N ILE A 59 -10.28 -1.02 -3.16
CA ILE A 59 -11.36 -1.47 -2.27
C ILE A 59 -11.95 -0.26 -1.55
N HIS A 60 -13.20 -0.42 -1.13
CA HIS A 60 -13.97 0.62 -0.45
C HIS A 60 -14.33 1.83 -1.35
N ASN A 61 -15.00 2.80 -0.77
CA ASN A 61 -15.48 4.01 -1.44
C ASN A 61 -14.76 5.26 -0.90
N ILE A 62 -15.05 6.41 -1.47
CA ILE A 62 -14.51 7.71 -1.13
C ILE A 62 -14.67 8.03 0.36
N ASP A 63 -15.84 7.74 0.96
CA ASP A 63 -16.09 8.03 2.38
C ASP A 63 -15.14 7.26 3.30
N TYR A 64 -14.91 5.98 3.01
CA TYR A 64 -13.94 5.17 3.75
C TYR A 64 -12.52 5.76 3.69
N TRP A 65 -12.09 6.18 2.49
CA TRP A 65 -10.75 6.74 2.32
C TRP A 65 -10.60 8.13 2.92
N THR A 66 -11.67 8.93 2.93
CA THR A 66 -11.73 10.19 3.67
C THR A 66 -11.58 9.95 5.18
N GLU A 67 -12.24 8.93 5.73
CA GLU A 67 -12.07 8.57 7.14
C GLU A 67 -10.64 8.10 7.44
N VAL A 68 -10.03 7.28 6.57
CA VAL A 68 -8.62 6.88 6.70
C VAL A 68 -7.72 8.11 6.69
N GLY A 69 -7.90 9.04 5.76
CA GLY A 69 -7.14 10.29 5.71
C GLY A 69 -7.31 11.13 6.98
N ASN A 70 -8.50 11.16 7.58
CA ASN A 70 -8.77 11.90 8.82
C ASN A 70 -8.15 11.26 10.07
N ILE A 71 -7.88 9.96 10.08
CA ILE A 71 -7.16 9.28 11.16
C ILE A 71 -5.67 9.60 11.12
N LEU A 72 -5.09 9.68 9.93
CA LEU A 72 -3.68 9.94 9.69
C LEU A 72 -3.32 11.42 9.93
N ASP A 73 -2.04 11.73 10.04
CA ASP A 73 -1.53 13.09 10.17
C ASP A 73 -0.36 13.38 9.21
N SER A 74 0.21 14.58 9.26
CA SER A 74 1.26 15.04 8.33
C SER A 74 2.58 14.26 8.45
N THR A 75 2.75 13.45 9.49
CA THR A 75 3.93 12.61 9.69
C THR A 75 3.76 11.23 9.05
N ASP A 76 2.54 10.87 8.66
CA ASP A 76 2.20 9.59 8.06
C ASP A 76 2.31 9.62 6.53
N ILE A 77 2.58 8.46 5.95
CA ILE A 77 2.68 8.27 4.51
C ILE A 77 1.71 7.18 4.07
N ILE A 78 0.95 7.45 3.03
CA ILE A 78 0.15 6.43 2.34
C ILE A 78 0.56 6.34 0.88
N ASN A 79 1.03 5.16 0.47
CA ASN A 79 1.40 4.84 -0.91
C ASN A 79 0.22 4.18 -1.62
N PHE A 80 -0.28 4.81 -2.66
CA PHE A 80 -1.18 4.18 -3.61
C PHE A 80 -0.38 3.58 -4.77
N ASP A 81 -0.55 2.28 -4.98
CA ASP A 81 0.12 1.54 -6.04
C ASP A 81 -0.73 1.57 -7.32
N LEU A 82 -0.49 2.55 -8.19
CA LEU A 82 -1.14 2.68 -9.50
C LEU A 82 -0.10 2.42 -10.60
N ASP A 83 -0.24 1.31 -11.31
CA ASP A 83 0.75 0.82 -12.27
C ASP A 83 0.23 0.91 -13.72
N GLY A 84 0.01 2.11 -14.19
CA GLY A 84 -0.55 2.45 -15.49
C GLY A 84 -1.68 3.48 -15.38
N LEU A 85 -2.24 3.89 -16.50
CA LEU A 85 -3.44 4.71 -16.60
C LEU A 85 -4.66 3.85 -16.91
N GLN A 86 -5.78 4.44 -17.37
CA GLN A 86 -7.06 3.77 -17.58
C GLN A 86 -6.98 2.50 -18.45
N ASP A 87 -6.12 2.53 -19.46
CA ASP A 87 -5.97 1.49 -20.48
C ASP A 87 -4.91 0.42 -20.14
N THR A 88 -4.05 0.66 -19.14
CA THR A 88 -2.94 -0.27 -18.82
C THR A 88 -2.91 -0.72 -17.37
N HIS A 89 -3.50 0.02 -16.44
CA HIS A 89 -3.48 -0.29 -15.00
C HIS A 89 -3.97 -1.72 -14.71
N HIS A 90 -5.09 -2.13 -15.32
CA HIS A 90 -5.72 -3.42 -15.12
C HIS A 90 -4.88 -4.61 -15.62
N ILE A 91 -3.87 -4.37 -16.46
CA ILE A 91 -3.00 -5.42 -17.00
C ILE A 91 -2.18 -6.07 -15.87
N TYR A 92 -1.69 -5.26 -14.94
CA TYR A 92 -0.93 -5.76 -13.78
C TYR A 92 -1.79 -5.81 -12.51
N ARG A 93 -2.61 -4.79 -12.27
CA ARG A 93 -3.50 -4.67 -11.10
C ARG A 93 -4.87 -5.30 -11.42
N ILE A 94 -4.88 -6.62 -11.52
CA ILE A 94 -6.09 -7.40 -11.83
C ILE A 94 -7.20 -7.10 -10.82
N ASN A 95 -8.43 -6.96 -11.31
CA ASN A 95 -9.62 -6.64 -10.51
C ASN A 95 -9.59 -5.25 -9.83
N THR A 96 -8.76 -4.34 -10.30
CA THR A 96 -8.79 -2.93 -9.88
C THR A 96 -9.00 -2.02 -11.09
N GLU A 97 -9.72 -0.92 -10.86
CA GLU A 97 -10.00 0.09 -11.87
C GLU A 97 -9.23 1.36 -11.54
N PHE A 98 -8.48 1.89 -12.51
CA PHE A 98 -7.66 3.09 -12.34
C PHE A 98 -8.44 4.25 -11.73
N ASN A 99 -9.60 4.59 -12.31
CA ASN A 99 -10.39 5.74 -11.87
C ASN A 99 -10.80 5.61 -10.40
N LYS A 100 -11.25 4.43 -9.98
CA LYS A 100 -11.62 4.17 -8.59
C LYS A 100 -10.46 4.34 -7.63
N VAL A 101 -9.28 3.80 -7.96
CA VAL A 101 -8.08 3.95 -7.14
C VAL A 101 -7.65 5.40 -7.07
N PHE A 102 -7.69 6.11 -8.19
CA PHE A 102 -7.30 7.50 -8.28
C PHE A 102 -8.25 8.41 -7.48
N GLU A 103 -9.57 8.21 -7.58
CA GLU A 103 -10.58 8.92 -6.79
C GLU A 103 -10.41 8.68 -5.29
N ASN A 104 -10.15 7.44 -4.88
CA ASN A 104 -9.88 7.08 -3.50
C ASN A 104 -8.61 7.79 -2.97
N ALA A 105 -7.55 7.85 -3.77
CA ALA A 105 -6.34 8.59 -3.42
C ALA A 105 -6.61 10.10 -3.29
N CYS A 106 -7.39 10.68 -4.22
CA CYS A 106 -7.81 12.07 -4.16
C CYS A 106 -8.64 12.38 -2.91
N ALA A 107 -9.47 11.44 -2.44
CA ALA A 107 -10.23 11.60 -1.21
C ALA A 107 -9.31 11.71 0.02
N VAL A 108 -8.21 10.94 0.07
CA VAL A 108 -7.19 11.07 1.12
C VAL A 108 -6.45 12.40 1.00
N ILE A 109 -6.05 12.80 -0.22
CA ILE A 109 -5.39 14.08 -0.48
C ILE A 109 -6.25 15.27 0.01
N ALA A 110 -7.55 15.22 -0.25
CA ALA A 110 -8.49 16.27 0.13
C ALA A 110 -8.57 16.52 1.65
N THR A 111 -8.17 15.57 2.47
CA THR A 111 -8.09 15.76 3.93
C THR A 111 -6.96 16.67 4.36
N ASN A 112 -5.96 16.90 3.51
CA ASN A 112 -4.74 17.69 3.81
C ASN A 112 -3.99 17.21 5.07
N ARG A 113 -4.04 15.92 5.36
CA ARG A 113 -3.46 15.37 6.59
C ARG A 113 -2.22 14.51 6.32
N PRO A 114 -2.31 13.30 5.73
CA PRO A 114 -1.11 12.50 5.44
C PRO A 114 -0.40 12.97 4.17
N GLN A 115 0.83 12.52 4.03
CA GLN A 115 1.54 12.55 2.76
C GLN A 115 1.02 11.41 1.88
N VAL A 116 0.52 11.75 0.69
CA VAL A 116 -0.02 10.77 -0.26
C VAL A 116 0.93 10.61 -1.42
N HIS A 117 1.44 9.40 -1.60
CA HIS A 117 2.41 9.09 -2.62
C HIS A 117 1.79 8.18 -3.70
N TRP A 118 2.11 8.45 -4.96
CA TRP A 118 1.84 7.55 -6.07
C TRP A 118 3.09 6.75 -6.38
N LYS A 119 3.04 5.43 -6.16
CA LYS A 119 4.10 4.51 -6.55
C LYS A 119 3.71 3.79 -7.83
N TYR A 120 4.56 3.89 -8.84
CA TYR A 120 4.32 3.37 -10.18
C TYR A 120 5.40 2.35 -10.55
N ILE A 121 5.01 1.09 -10.76
CA ILE A 121 5.91 0.05 -11.26
C ILE A 121 5.94 0.14 -12.78
N VAL A 122 7.13 0.35 -13.34
CA VAL A 122 7.31 0.47 -14.79
C VAL A 122 7.46 -0.90 -15.44
N PHE A 123 6.55 -1.20 -16.34
CA PHE A 123 6.54 -2.36 -17.21
C PHE A 123 6.62 -1.93 -18.68
N GLU A 124 6.89 -2.87 -19.58
CA GLU A 124 6.94 -2.60 -21.02
C GLU A 124 5.61 -2.04 -21.56
N HIS A 125 4.48 -2.52 -21.05
CA HIS A 125 3.14 -2.09 -21.49
C HIS A 125 2.72 -0.70 -20.98
N ASN A 126 3.35 -0.18 -19.92
CA ASN A 126 2.95 1.11 -19.31
C ASN A 126 4.07 2.18 -19.31
N LYS A 127 5.28 1.85 -19.76
CA LYS A 127 6.44 2.77 -19.72
C LYS A 127 6.20 4.09 -20.45
N HIS A 128 5.39 4.08 -21.51
CA HIS A 128 5.07 5.25 -22.32
C HIS A 128 4.16 6.25 -21.59
N GLN A 129 3.52 5.85 -20.50
CA GLN A 129 2.57 6.68 -19.73
C GLN A 129 3.19 7.36 -18.51
N VAL A 130 4.46 7.10 -18.20
CA VAL A 130 5.10 7.56 -16.96
C VAL A 130 5.03 9.08 -16.80
N GLU A 131 5.31 9.85 -17.85
CA GLU A 131 5.28 11.32 -17.76
C GLU A 131 3.84 11.84 -17.64
N GLN A 132 2.89 11.26 -18.36
CA GLN A 132 1.49 11.61 -18.20
C GLN A 132 0.97 11.31 -16.78
N ALA A 133 1.36 10.16 -16.21
CA ALA A 133 1.01 9.80 -14.83
C ALA A 133 1.64 10.78 -13.82
N ARG A 134 2.89 11.21 -14.06
CA ARG A 134 3.57 12.21 -13.24
C ARG A 134 2.82 13.56 -13.25
N GLU A 135 2.43 14.04 -14.43
CA GLU A 135 1.66 15.27 -14.57
C GLU A 135 0.29 15.17 -13.85
N MET A 136 -0.37 14.03 -13.98
CA MET A 136 -1.64 13.76 -13.28
C MET A 136 -1.45 13.76 -11.76
N ALA A 137 -0.37 13.15 -11.26
CA ALA A 137 -0.05 13.13 -9.83
C ALA A 137 0.16 14.55 -9.28
N ILE A 138 0.94 15.38 -9.99
CA ILE A 138 1.17 16.79 -9.60
C ILE A 138 -0.15 17.56 -9.55
N LYS A 139 -0.97 17.45 -10.60
CA LYS A 139 -2.27 18.15 -10.67
C LYS A 139 -3.25 17.72 -9.60
N ALA A 140 -3.22 16.45 -9.22
CA ALA A 140 -4.08 15.89 -8.18
C ALA A 140 -3.60 16.19 -6.75
N GLY A 141 -2.37 16.68 -6.57
CA GLY A 141 -1.82 17.03 -5.26
C GLY A 141 -1.13 15.88 -4.52
N PHE A 142 -0.69 14.83 -5.24
CA PHE A 142 0.17 13.83 -4.62
C PHE A 142 1.47 14.47 -4.14
N THR A 143 1.88 14.12 -2.92
CA THR A 143 3.13 14.63 -2.33
C THR A 143 4.34 14.12 -3.10
N THR A 144 4.28 12.90 -3.61
CA THR A 144 5.38 12.28 -4.37
C THR A 144 4.83 11.36 -5.45
N PHE A 145 5.47 11.40 -6.62
CA PHE A 145 5.34 10.38 -7.67
C PHE A 145 6.67 9.66 -7.82
N SER A 146 6.70 8.36 -7.62
CA SER A 146 7.91 7.56 -7.72
C SER A 146 7.75 6.39 -8.67
N THR A 147 8.79 6.11 -9.46
CA THR A 147 8.84 4.95 -10.35
C THR A 147 9.74 3.87 -9.80
N VAL A 148 9.31 2.62 -9.91
CA VAL A 148 10.09 1.44 -9.52
C VAL A 148 10.29 0.56 -10.75
N LYS A 149 11.55 0.23 -11.05
CA LYS A 149 11.84 -0.81 -12.03
C LYS A 149 11.63 -2.17 -11.37
N THR A 150 10.83 -3.03 -11.99
CA THR A 150 10.63 -4.37 -11.47
C THR A 150 11.66 -5.33 -12.07
N SER A 151 12.20 -6.23 -11.24
CA SER A 151 12.93 -7.41 -11.71
C SER A 151 12.00 -8.57 -12.10
N ARG A 152 10.68 -8.34 -12.07
CA ARG A 152 9.66 -9.30 -12.50
C ARG A 152 9.53 -9.27 -14.03
N ASP A 153 10.59 -9.64 -14.73
CA ASP A 153 10.79 -9.45 -16.18
C ASP A 153 9.83 -10.24 -17.10
N THR A 154 8.81 -10.89 -16.55
CA THR A 154 7.97 -11.78 -17.34
C THR A 154 6.49 -11.69 -17.02
N PHE A 155 5.97 -10.46 -16.92
CA PHE A 155 4.53 -10.27 -16.98
C PHE A 155 4.09 -9.83 -18.38
N ALA A 156 4.14 -10.75 -19.34
CA ALA A 156 3.17 -10.77 -20.42
C ALA A 156 2.07 -11.74 -19.95
N PRO A 157 0.84 -11.31 -19.66
CA PRO A 157 -0.24 -12.23 -19.42
C PRO A 157 -0.58 -12.92 -20.75
N LYS A 158 0.10 -14.01 -21.03
CA LYS A 158 -0.43 -14.99 -21.97
C LYS A 158 -1.47 -15.77 -21.17
N SER A 159 -2.72 -15.54 -21.46
CA SER A 159 -3.86 -16.37 -21.01
C SER A 159 -4.20 -16.41 -19.52
N GLY A 160 -4.15 -15.30 -18.77
CA GLY A 160 -4.76 -15.27 -17.43
C GLY A 160 -4.06 -16.07 -16.32
N GLU A 161 -2.93 -16.69 -16.57
CA GLU A 161 -2.14 -17.39 -15.57
C GLU A 161 -1.05 -16.49 -14.97
N PHE A 162 -1.08 -16.34 -13.64
CA PHE A 162 0.02 -15.73 -12.88
C PHE A 162 1.25 -16.64 -12.93
N VAL A 163 2.25 -16.27 -13.71
CA VAL A 163 3.55 -16.94 -13.65
C VAL A 163 4.34 -16.36 -12.48
N HIS A 164 4.27 -17.01 -11.34
CA HIS A 164 5.16 -16.70 -10.22
C HIS A 164 6.61 -16.97 -10.62
N SER A 165 7.53 -16.06 -10.33
CA SER A 165 8.95 -16.32 -10.49
C SER A 165 9.35 -17.55 -9.67
N LYS A 166 10.43 -18.26 -10.05
CA LYS A 166 10.93 -19.43 -9.28
C LYS A 166 11.15 -19.10 -7.79
N LYS A 167 11.63 -17.89 -7.47
CA LYS A 167 11.79 -17.41 -6.10
C LYS A 167 10.47 -17.32 -5.31
N THR A 168 9.38 -16.87 -5.93
CA THR A 168 8.08 -16.76 -5.24
C THR A 168 7.50 -18.14 -4.91
N LYS A 169 7.82 -19.19 -5.70
CA LYS A 169 7.43 -20.58 -5.41
C LYS A 169 8.18 -21.17 -4.20
N GLU A 170 9.41 -20.76 -3.97
CA GLU A 170 10.19 -21.17 -2.78
C GLU A 170 9.66 -20.52 -1.52
N TYR A 171 9.30 -19.23 -1.55
CA TYR A 171 8.69 -18.53 -0.41
C TYR A 171 7.28 -19.04 -0.06
N ALA A 172 6.49 -19.48 -1.06
CA ALA A 172 5.16 -20.05 -0.81
C ALA A 172 5.18 -21.43 -0.14
N LYS A 173 6.33 -22.13 -0.16
CA LYS A 173 6.54 -23.41 0.54
C LYS A 173 7.10 -23.26 1.96
N ALA A 174 7.64 -22.08 2.31
CA ALA A 174 8.05 -21.80 3.67
C ALA A 174 6.80 -21.72 4.56
N GLU A 175 6.80 -22.49 5.64
CA GLU A 175 5.72 -22.50 6.63
C GLU A 175 5.31 -21.07 7.00
N ARG A 176 4.00 -20.85 7.16
CA ARG A 176 3.38 -19.58 7.57
C ARG A 176 3.81 -19.19 8.99
N LYS A 177 5.03 -18.74 9.15
CA LYS A 177 5.51 -18.08 10.37
C LYS A 177 5.44 -16.57 10.13
N ILE A 178 4.83 -15.87 11.06
CA ILE A 178 4.91 -14.40 11.10
C ILE A 178 6.38 -14.09 11.37
N HIS A 179 7.06 -13.50 10.40
CA HIS A 179 8.42 -13.02 10.55
C HIS A 179 8.38 -11.50 10.72
N CYS A 180 8.79 -11.02 11.89
CA CYS A 180 9.21 -9.63 12.02
C CYS A 180 10.63 -9.56 11.43
N VAL A 181 10.79 -8.87 10.32
CA VAL A 181 12.08 -8.67 9.67
C VAL A 181 12.54 -7.25 9.98
N TRP A 182 13.72 -7.16 10.61
CA TRP A 182 14.44 -5.90 10.73
C TRP A 182 15.23 -5.67 9.44
N ASP A 183 15.07 -4.51 8.79
CA ASP A 183 15.89 -4.15 7.65
C ASP A 183 17.10 -3.30 8.06
N ASP A 184 18.06 -3.14 7.15
CA ASP A 184 19.27 -2.33 7.34
C ASP A 184 18.99 -0.83 7.57
N TRP A 185 17.71 -0.41 7.45
CA TRP A 185 17.23 0.95 7.64
C TRP A 185 16.53 1.19 8.99
N GLY A 186 16.55 0.17 9.89
CA GLY A 186 15.93 0.28 11.21
C GLY A 186 14.39 0.21 11.20
N LYS A 187 13.79 -0.45 10.22
CA LYS A 187 12.34 -0.60 10.09
C LYS A 187 11.89 -2.03 10.35
N TRP A 188 10.78 -2.20 11.06
CA TRP A 188 10.13 -3.48 11.26
C TRP A 188 9.05 -3.72 10.21
N TYR A 189 9.08 -4.89 9.59
CA TYR A 189 8.05 -5.35 8.67
C TYR A 189 7.31 -6.55 9.26
N ILE A 190 5.98 -6.51 9.22
CA ILE A 190 5.16 -7.69 9.50
C ILE A 190 4.81 -8.31 8.16
N SER A 191 5.33 -9.50 7.93
CA SER A 191 4.89 -10.37 6.85
C SER A 191 3.95 -11.40 7.45
N PRO A 192 2.71 -11.52 6.94
CA PRO A 192 1.79 -12.56 7.38
C PRO A 192 2.25 -13.95 6.95
#